data_6e66d813a8b1b6dc379810a985e31e7f
#
_entry.id   6e66d813a8b1b6dc379810a985e31e7f
#
_cell.length_a   1.000
_cell.length_b   1.000
_cell.length_c   1.000
_cell.angle_alpha   90.00
_cell.angle_beta   90.00
_cell.angle_gamma   90.00
#
_symmetry.space_group_name_H-M   'P 1'
#
loop_
_entity.id
_entity.type
_entity.pdbx_description
1 polymer ?
#
loop_
_entity_poly.entity_id
_entity_poly.type
_entity_poly.pdbx_seq_one_letter_code
_entity_poly.pdbx_strand_id
1 'polypeptide(L)'
;MKHLVVIDTNVVLSALQSKNGKSFGLISKIGSGLFDFAISVPLVLEYEAILKNQLDRNIFSDSDIEDFIDYICSVGIKTKIFYLWRPYLRDPFDDHVLELAINAGAETIVTFNKKDFLDAESLGIKIKTPKEFLEEMEVEKWLH
;
A
#
# COMPACT_ATOMS: atom_id res chain seq x y z
N MET A 1 -19.00 4.67 -3.24
CA MET A 1 -18.18 3.47 -3.54
C MET A 1 -16.88 3.52 -2.77
N LYS A 2 -16.51 2.40 -2.21
CA LYS A 2 -15.20 2.30 -1.57
C LYS A 2 -14.12 2.16 -2.62
N HIS A 3 -13.01 2.85 -2.41
CA HIS A 3 -11.81 2.67 -3.22
C HIS A 3 -11.08 1.41 -2.80
N LEU A 4 -10.58 0.66 -3.76
CA LEU A 4 -9.68 -0.46 -3.51
C LEU A 4 -8.29 -0.07 -4.00
N VAL A 5 -7.32 -0.11 -3.10
CA VAL A 5 -5.96 0.33 -3.40
C VAL A 5 -4.93 -0.71 -3.02
N VAL A 6 -3.74 -0.61 -3.57
CA VAL A 6 -2.56 -1.32 -3.09
C VAL A 6 -1.62 -0.27 -2.51
N ILE A 7 -1.10 -0.52 -1.32
CA ILE A 7 -0.21 0.39 -0.60
C ILE A 7 1.20 -0.16 -0.68
N ASP A 8 2.09 0.57 -1.37
CA ASP A 8 3.48 0.19 -1.53
C ASP A 8 4.21 0.24 -0.17
N THR A 9 5.21 -0.60 0.00
CA THR A 9 5.93 -0.78 1.26
C THR A 9 6.53 0.53 1.79
N ASN A 10 7.04 1.39 0.90
CA ASN A 10 7.63 2.67 1.33
C ASN A 10 6.62 3.58 2.04
N VAL A 11 5.34 3.47 1.71
CA VAL A 11 4.28 4.23 2.36
C VAL A 11 4.03 3.71 3.78
N VAL A 12 3.99 2.40 3.95
CA VAL A 12 3.81 1.75 5.26
C VAL A 12 4.99 2.10 6.18
N LEU A 13 6.22 2.01 5.67
CA LEU A 13 7.42 2.37 6.44
C LEU A 13 7.37 3.84 6.88
N SER A 14 7.06 4.74 5.96
CA SER A 14 6.97 6.17 6.26
C SER A 14 5.91 6.47 7.33
N ALA A 15 4.78 5.77 7.28
CA ALA A 15 3.71 5.94 8.26
C ALA A 15 4.16 5.65 9.68
N LEU A 16 4.98 4.61 9.87
CA LEU A 16 5.47 4.23 11.19
C LEU A 16 6.69 5.06 11.63
N GLN A 17 7.37 5.72 10.69
CA GLN A 17 8.50 6.59 11.00
C GLN A 17 8.09 8.02 11.38
N SER A 18 6.91 8.48 10.97
CA SER A 18 6.49 9.86 11.22
C SER A 18 4.98 9.98 11.41
N LYS A 19 4.55 10.33 12.61
CA LYS A 19 3.14 10.52 12.95
C LYS A 19 2.53 11.77 12.29
N ASN A 20 3.37 12.71 11.85
CA ASN A 20 2.90 13.96 11.26
C ASN A 20 2.81 13.90 9.73
N GLY A 21 3.23 12.80 9.13
CA GLY A 21 3.26 12.66 7.68
C GLY A 21 1.91 12.23 7.08
N LYS A 22 1.79 12.39 5.78
CA LYS A 22 0.59 11.98 5.03
C LYS A 22 0.42 10.47 5.00
N SER A 23 1.53 9.72 5.03
CA SER A 23 1.47 8.26 5.12
C SER A 23 0.79 7.80 6.40
N PHE A 24 1.13 8.42 7.54
CA PHE A 24 0.46 8.11 8.81
C PHE A 24 -1.03 8.43 8.72
N GLY A 25 -1.38 9.58 8.13
CA GLY A 25 -2.77 9.95 7.93
C GLY A 25 -3.54 8.91 7.13
N LEU A 26 -2.91 8.36 6.08
CA LEU A 26 -3.52 7.31 5.27
C LEU A 26 -3.69 6.00 6.06
N ILE A 27 -2.61 5.53 6.69
CA ILE A 27 -2.62 4.25 7.41
C ILE A 27 -3.58 4.31 8.62
N SER A 28 -3.70 5.47 9.28
CA SER A 28 -4.63 5.63 10.41
C SER A 28 -6.10 5.51 10.00
N LYS A 29 -6.41 5.64 8.71
CA LYS A 29 -7.77 5.50 8.19
C LYS A 29 -8.11 4.08 7.74
N ILE A 30 -7.17 3.16 7.83
CA ILE A 30 -7.43 1.74 7.57
C ILE A 30 -8.51 1.25 8.54
N GLY A 31 -9.50 0.55 8.01
CA GLY A 31 -10.62 0.05 8.79
C GLY A 31 -11.74 1.07 9.03
N SER A 32 -11.59 2.32 8.55
CA SER A 32 -12.60 3.37 8.73
C SER A 32 -13.80 3.24 7.79
N GLY A 33 -13.67 2.42 6.74
CA GLY A 33 -14.70 2.29 5.71
C GLY A 33 -14.55 3.26 4.55
N LEU A 34 -13.55 4.15 4.57
CA LEU A 34 -13.30 5.10 3.48
C LEU A 34 -12.67 4.43 2.26
N PHE A 35 -11.84 3.43 2.49
CA PHE A 35 -11.21 2.65 1.42
C PHE A 35 -10.87 1.27 1.92
N ASP A 36 -10.70 0.34 0.98
CA ASP A 36 -10.16 -0.98 1.23
C ASP A 36 -8.78 -1.10 0.59
N PHE A 37 -7.94 -1.96 1.10
CA PHE A 37 -6.63 -2.21 0.52
C PHE A 37 -6.42 -3.71 0.32
N ALA A 38 -5.78 -4.05 -0.80
CA ALA A 38 -5.48 -5.43 -1.15
C ALA A 38 -4.12 -5.83 -0.62
N ILE A 39 -3.99 -7.07 -0.21
CA ILE A 39 -2.73 -7.67 0.21
C ILE A 39 -2.51 -8.99 -0.49
N SER A 40 -1.24 -9.34 -0.65
CA SER A 40 -0.80 -10.64 -1.15
C SER A 40 0.28 -11.17 -0.21
N VAL A 41 0.60 -12.44 -0.29
CA VAL A 41 1.69 -13.02 0.51
C VAL A 41 3.02 -12.30 0.25
N PRO A 42 3.44 -12.08 -1.03
CA PRO A 42 4.70 -11.35 -1.27
C PRO A 42 4.72 -9.95 -0.66
N LEU A 43 3.62 -9.21 -0.75
CA LEU A 43 3.58 -7.85 -0.22
C LEU A 43 3.65 -7.81 1.30
N VAL A 44 2.91 -8.68 1.98
CA VAL A 44 2.94 -8.77 3.45
C VAL A 44 4.33 -9.16 3.94
N LEU A 45 4.97 -10.10 3.29
CA LEU A 45 6.35 -10.50 3.63
C LEU A 45 7.32 -9.34 3.44
N GLU A 46 7.13 -8.54 2.38
CA GLU A 46 7.96 -7.36 2.17
C GLU A 46 7.71 -6.30 3.25
N TYR A 47 6.45 -6.04 3.63
CA TYR A 47 6.15 -5.13 4.73
C TYR A 47 6.93 -5.55 5.99
N GLU A 48 6.81 -6.80 6.38
CA GLU A 48 7.46 -7.29 7.61
C GLU A 48 8.98 -7.17 7.52
N ALA A 49 9.57 -7.60 6.41
CA ALA A 49 11.03 -7.57 6.24
C ALA A 49 11.58 -6.15 6.29
N ILE A 50 10.95 -5.21 5.60
CA ILE A 50 11.40 -3.82 5.55
C ILE A 50 11.20 -3.13 6.89
N LEU A 51 10.07 -3.35 7.56
CA LEU A 51 9.82 -2.77 8.88
C LEU A 51 10.84 -3.26 9.91
N LYS A 52 11.13 -4.56 9.93
CA LYS A 52 12.11 -5.12 10.87
C LYS A 52 13.52 -4.62 10.58
N ASN A 53 13.84 -4.35 9.31
CA ASN A 53 15.17 -3.90 8.92
C ASN A 53 15.36 -2.39 9.09
N GLN A 54 14.34 -1.57 8.90
CA GLN A 54 14.51 -0.12 8.81
C GLN A 54 13.85 0.71 9.92
N LEU A 55 12.95 0.15 10.71
CA LEU A 55 12.41 0.88 11.86
C LEU A 55 13.41 0.93 13.00
N ASP A 56 13.33 2.00 13.81
CA ASP A 56 14.13 2.13 15.03
C ASP A 56 13.70 1.07 16.04
N ARG A 57 14.58 0.13 16.32
CA ARG A 57 14.30 -1.02 17.19
C ARG A 57 14.22 -0.63 18.67
N ASN A 58 14.64 0.58 19.03
CA ASN A 58 14.44 1.12 20.37
C ASN A 58 13.01 1.60 20.58
N ILE A 59 12.30 1.89 19.50
CA ILE A 59 10.91 2.32 19.52
C ILE A 59 9.98 1.17 19.21
N PHE A 60 10.34 0.34 18.21
CA PHE A 60 9.53 -0.79 17.75
C PHE A 60 10.24 -2.11 17.98
N SER A 61 9.70 -2.95 18.84
CA SER A 61 10.19 -4.32 19.03
C SER A 61 9.70 -5.21 17.89
N ASP A 62 10.25 -6.43 17.78
CA ASP A 62 9.73 -7.42 16.82
C ASP A 62 8.25 -7.70 17.09
N SER A 63 7.86 -7.78 18.35
CA SER A 63 6.47 -8.01 18.74
C SER A 63 5.55 -6.88 18.26
N ASP A 64 5.99 -5.62 18.38
CA ASP A 64 5.21 -4.47 17.90
C ASP A 64 5.00 -4.55 16.40
N ILE A 65 6.03 -4.90 15.64
CA ILE A 65 5.94 -5.03 14.19
C ILE A 65 5.02 -6.20 13.81
N GLU A 66 5.16 -7.33 14.48
CA GLU A 66 4.32 -8.50 14.23
C GLU A 66 2.84 -8.21 14.52
N ASP A 67 2.54 -7.48 15.58
CA ASP A 67 1.17 -7.06 15.89
C ASP A 67 0.61 -6.16 14.82
N PHE A 68 1.42 -5.24 14.29
CA PHE A 68 1.00 -4.38 13.18
C PHE A 68 0.72 -5.21 11.92
N ILE A 69 1.59 -6.15 11.59
CA ILE A 69 1.40 -7.04 10.42
C ILE A 69 0.14 -7.90 10.60
N ASP A 70 -0.10 -8.42 11.80
CA ASP A 70 -1.31 -9.17 12.08
C ASP A 70 -2.56 -8.32 11.87
N TYR A 71 -2.52 -7.07 12.27
CA TYR A 71 -3.62 -6.14 12.03
C TYR A 71 -3.84 -5.93 10.51
N ILE A 72 -2.78 -5.68 9.76
CA ILE A 72 -2.86 -5.53 8.30
C ILE A 72 -3.48 -6.76 7.66
N CYS A 73 -3.07 -7.95 8.10
CA CYS A 73 -3.62 -9.21 7.60
C CYS A 73 -5.09 -9.39 7.97
N SER A 74 -5.52 -8.87 9.11
CA SER A 74 -6.91 -9.02 9.55
C SER A 74 -7.88 -8.13 8.79
N VAL A 75 -7.44 -6.95 8.34
CA VAL A 75 -8.31 -5.98 7.67
C VAL A 75 -8.12 -5.89 6.16
N GLY A 76 -6.96 -6.31 5.66
CA GLY A 76 -6.66 -6.28 4.23
C GLY A 76 -7.44 -7.34 3.44
N ILE A 77 -7.72 -7.02 2.18
CA ILE A 77 -8.38 -7.97 1.28
C ILE A 77 -7.32 -8.91 0.70
N LYS A 78 -7.38 -10.17 1.10
CA LYS A 78 -6.43 -11.19 0.68
C LYS A 78 -6.68 -11.56 -0.77
N THR A 79 -5.63 -11.48 -1.57
CA THR A 79 -5.72 -11.68 -3.02
C THR A 79 -4.71 -12.71 -3.46
N LYS A 80 -5.16 -13.71 -4.23
CA LYS A 80 -4.27 -14.67 -4.87
C LYS A 80 -3.79 -14.10 -6.20
N ILE A 81 -2.53 -14.36 -6.53
CA ILE A 81 -1.94 -13.91 -7.78
C ILE A 81 -2.05 -15.03 -8.81
N PHE A 82 -2.85 -14.81 -9.86
CA PHE A 82 -3.05 -15.77 -10.93
C PHE A 82 -2.20 -15.48 -12.17
N TYR A 83 -1.77 -14.21 -12.34
CA TYR A 83 -0.99 -13.77 -13.50
C TYR A 83 0.32 -13.20 -13.04
N LEU A 84 1.40 -13.60 -13.71
CA LEU A 84 2.73 -13.05 -13.50
C LEU A 84 3.03 -12.09 -14.65
N TRP A 85 3.09 -10.80 -14.34
CA TRP A 85 3.34 -9.73 -15.31
C TRP A 85 4.81 -9.32 -15.27
N ARG A 86 5.71 -10.29 -15.53
CA ARG A 86 7.13 -10.10 -15.35
C ARG A 86 7.93 -10.34 -16.63
N PRO A 87 8.96 -9.53 -16.89
CA PRO A 87 9.18 -8.21 -16.30
C PRO A 87 8.28 -7.19 -16.99
N TYR A 88 7.60 -6.32 -16.25
CA TYR A 88 6.76 -5.29 -16.83
C TYR A 88 7.19 -3.91 -16.40
N LEU A 89 7.45 -3.72 -15.09
CA LEU A 89 7.85 -2.44 -14.57
C LEU A 89 9.34 -2.21 -14.73
N ARG A 90 9.74 -0.95 -14.64
CA ARG A 90 11.13 -0.50 -14.73
C ARG A 90 12.02 -1.22 -13.72
N ASP A 91 11.52 -1.41 -12.49
CA ASP A 91 12.17 -2.23 -11.47
C ASP A 91 11.39 -3.53 -11.32
N PRO A 92 11.96 -4.69 -11.73
CA PRO A 92 11.27 -5.98 -11.62
C PRO A 92 10.89 -6.36 -10.19
N PHE A 93 11.55 -5.80 -9.17
CA PHE A 93 11.18 -6.06 -7.78
C PHE A 93 9.82 -5.47 -7.41
N ASP A 94 9.34 -4.48 -8.17
CA ASP A 94 8.04 -3.85 -7.96
C ASP A 94 6.91 -4.57 -8.71
N ASP A 95 7.23 -5.54 -9.56
CA ASP A 95 6.23 -6.24 -10.36
C ASP A 95 5.17 -6.93 -9.52
N HIS A 96 5.52 -7.45 -8.32
CA HIS A 96 4.53 -8.10 -7.46
C HIS A 96 3.46 -7.13 -6.96
N VAL A 97 3.78 -5.85 -6.83
CA VAL A 97 2.81 -4.81 -6.44
C VAL A 97 1.82 -4.60 -7.58
N LEU A 98 2.32 -4.52 -8.81
CA LEU A 98 1.48 -4.41 -10.01
C LEU A 98 0.60 -5.66 -10.18
N GLU A 99 1.18 -6.85 -10.02
CA GLU A 99 0.43 -8.11 -10.10
C GLU A 99 -0.73 -8.12 -9.10
N LEU A 100 -0.49 -7.66 -7.88
CA LEU A 100 -1.52 -7.57 -6.86
C LEU A 100 -2.63 -6.61 -7.30
N ALA A 101 -2.28 -5.43 -7.79
CA ALA A 101 -3.27 -4.45 -8.23
C ALA A 101 -4.16 -5.01 -9.35
N ILE A 102 -3.57 -5.70 -10.31
CA ILE A 102 -4.30 -6.30 -11.43
C ILE A 102 -5.22 -7.42 -10.93
N ASN A 103 -4.71 -8.34 -10.12
CA ASN A 103 -5.48 -9.49 -9.66
C ASN A 103 -6.59 -9.10 -8.69
N ALA A 104 -6.39 -8.06 -7.90
CA ALA A 104 -7.41 -7.58 -6.97
C ALA A 104 -8.44 -6.66 -7.64
N GLY A 105 -8.15 -6.17 -8.84
CA GLY A 105 -8.98 -5.14 -9.47
C GLY A 105 -8.85 -3.78 -8.76
N ALA A 106 -7.68 -3.51 -8.18
CA ALA A 106 -7.43 -2.24 -7.52
C ALA A 106 -7.33 -1.10 -8.54
N GLU A 107 -7.93 0.03 -8.21
CA GLU A 107 -7.92 1.19 -9.09
C GLU A 107 -6.63 2.02 -8.96
N THR A 108 -5.96 1.93 -7.81
CA THR A 108 -4.85 2.81 -7.47
C THR A 108 -3.75 2.05 -6.74
N ILE A 109 -2.51 2.39 -7.07
CA ILE A 109 -1.33 2.03 -6.26
C ILE A 109 -0.88 3.31 -5.56
N VAL A 110 -0.79 3.27 -4.24
CA VAL A 110 -0.29 4.39 -3.44
C VAL A 110 1.19 4.18 -3.16
N THR A 111 2.03 5.08 -3.65
CA THR A 111 3.49 4.94 -3.57
C THR A 111 4.17 6.31 -3.59
N PHE A 112 5.37 6.40 -3.02
CA PHE A 112 6.23 7.56 -3.20
C PHE A 112 7.06 7.48 -4.48
N ASN A 113 7.21 6.29 -5.07
CA ASN A 113 8.05 6.05 -6.24
C ASN A 113 7.21 5.97 -7.52
N LYS A 114 6.50 7.06 -7.84
CA LYS A 114 5.62 7.10 -9.00
C LYS A 114 6.33 6.73 -10.31
N LYS A 115 7.60 7.09 -10.44
CA LYS A 115 8.41 6.78 -11.63
C LYS A 115 8.49 5.28 -11.91
N ASP A 116 8.56 4.47 -10.86
CA ASP A 116 8.73 3.03 -11.00
C ASP A 116 7.46 2.33 -11.47
N PHE A 117 6.31 3.02 -11.38
CA PHE A 117 5.01 2.47 -11.74
C PHE A 117 4.35 3.16 -12.94
N LEU A 118 5.08 4.03 -13.67
CA LEU A 118 4.48 4.77 -14.80
C LEU A 118 3.85 3.85 -15.85
N ASP A 119 4.47 2.70 -16.11
CA ASP A 119 3.96 1.77 -17.10
C ASP A 119 2.62 1.13 -16.68
N ALA A 120 2.30 1.14 -15.38
CA ALA A 120 1.03 0.63 -14.88
C ALA A 120 -0.15 1.52 -15.30
N GLU A 121 0.08 2.79 -15.58
CA GLU A 121 -0.97 3.70 -16.01
C GLU A 121 -1.59 3.27 -17.34
N SER A 122 -0.80 2.66 -18.23
CA SER A 122 -1.31 2.13 -19.49
C SER A 122 -2.29 0.97 -19.30
N LEU A 123 -2.29 0.36 -18.12
CA LEU A 123 -3.22 -0.70 -17.74
C LEU A 123 -4.46 -0.17 -17.00
N GLY A 124 -4.60 1.14 -16.92
CA GLY A 124 -5.74 1.76 -16.26
C GLY A 124 -5.59 1.91 -14.75
N ILE A 125 -4.41 1.66 -14.20
CA ILE A 125 -4.15 1.77 -12.77
C ILE A 125 -3.59 3.17 -12.48
N LYS A 126 -4.21 3.88 -11.55
CA LYS A 126 -3.74 5.21 -11.14
C LYS A 126 -2.61 5.07 -10.16
N ILE A 127 -1.61 5.94 -10.28
CA ILE A 127 -0.46 5.96 -9.37
C ILE A 127 -0.50 7.27 -8.60
N LYS A 128 -0.63 7.18 -7.28
CA LYS A 128 -0.81 8.35 -6.40
C LYS A 128 0.11 8.28 -5.19
N THR A 129 0.55 9.45 -4.74
CA THR A 129 1.21 9.57 -3.45
C THR A 129 0.17 9.51 -2.33
N PRO A 130 0.57 9.25 -1.08
CA PRO A 130 -0.37 9.31 0.05
C PRO A 130 -1.11 10.65 0.13
N LYS A 131 -0.40 11.76 -0.12
CA LYS A 131 -1.00 13.08 -0.12
C LYS A 131 -2.09 13.21 -1.18
N GLU A 132 -1.80 12.82 -2.41
CA GLU A 132 -2.75 12.88 -3.52
C GLU A 132 -3.99 12.03 -3.24
N PHE A 133 -3.80 10.84 -2.71
CA PHE A 133 -4.91 9.96 -2.41
C PHE A 133 -5.78 10.49 -1.28
N LEU A 134 -5.17 11.00 -0.20
CA LEU A 134 -5.92 11.60 0.90
C LEU A 134 -6.73 12.82 0.45
N GLU A 135 -6.15 13.69 -0.37
CA GLU A 135 -6.84 14.87 -0.89
C GLU A 135 -8.05 14.47 -1.73
N GLU A 136 -7.91 13.44 -2.55
CA GLU A 136 -9.04 12.94 -3.34
C GLU A 136 -10.16 12.41 -2.46
N MET A 137 -9.85 11.66 -1.41
CA MET A 137 -10.86 11.15 -0.49
C MET A 137 -11.55 12.26 0.30
N GLU A 138 -10.83 13.29 0.67
CA GLU A 138 -11.42 14.44 1.36
C GLU A 138 -12.42 15.19 0.47
N VAL A 139 -12.07 15.38 -0.80
CA VAL A 139 -12.98 16.00 -1.77
C VAL A 139 -14.25 15.17 -1.92
N GLU A 140 -14.12 13.85 -2.08
CA GLU A 140 -15.28 12.97 -2.20
C GLU A 140 -16.19 13.01 -0.96
N LYS A 141 -15.60 13.10 0.22
CA LYS A 141 -16.35 13.21 1.47
C LYS A 141 -17.24 14.46 1.49
N TRP A 142 -16.76 15.56 0.93
CA TRP A 142 -17.53 16.79 0.85
C TRP A 142 -18.64 16.75 -0.21
N LEU A 143 -18.48 15.93 -1.25
CA LEU A 143 -19.47 15.79 -2.32
C LEU A 143 -20.62 14.84 -1.95
N HIS A 144 -20.43 14.04 -0.93
CA HIS A 144 -21.42 13.09 -0.43
C HIS A 144 -21.80 13.41 1.00
#